data_f53524fefe3c66f2a4270b1a19449180
#
_entry.id   f53524fefe3c66f2a4270b1a19449180
#
_cell.length_a   1.000
_cell.length_b   1.000
_cell.length_c   1.000
_cell.angle_alpha   90.00
_cell.angle_beta   90.00
_cell.angle_gamma   90.00
#
_symmetry.space_group_name_H-M   'P 1'
#
loop_
_entity.id
_entity.type
_entity.pdbx_description
1 polymer ?
#
loop_
_entity_poly.entity_id
_entity_poly.type
_entity_poly.pdbx_seq_one_letter_code
_entity_poly.pdbx_strand_id
1 'polypeptide(L)'
;MVKTDVKIGGLELKNPVMTASGTFGYGLEFADFVDLNKLGGFIVKGTTLNHREGNAYPRSAETPMGMLNAVGLQNKGVDYFAANIYPQLKDLDTNVIVNVSGACIEDYVACAEKVAALDKIPAIELNISCPNVKQGGMAFGVMPASAAEVVSAVRKAYPQTLIVKLSPNVTDITEIARAVEGAGADSVSLINTLLGMAIDSEKRRPVLSTITGGMSGPAVKPIALRMVWQVAKAVKIPVVGIGGITTGADAIEFLLAGASAIEVGTANFMNPAVTGEIVDYIEDYLVRHKMSSVQELIGALEV
;
A
#
# COMPACT_ATOMS: atom_id res chain seq x y z
N MET A 1 17.80 -16.63 -17.67
CA MET A 1 17.08 -15.97 -16.58
C MET A 1 15.93 -15.19 -17.19
N VAL A 2 14.74 -15.29 -16.64
CA VAL A 2 13.60 -14.45 -17.01
C VAL A 2 13.78 -13.05 -16.43
N LYS A 3 13.17 -12.03 -17.04
CA LYS A 3 13.21 -10.66 -16.55
C LYS A 3 11.98 -10.40 -15.67
N THR A 4 12.22 -9.99 -14.43
CA THR A 4 11.16 -9.69 -13.46
C THR A 4 11.07 -8.20 -13.13
N ASP A 5 11.98 -7.40 -13.66
CA ASP A 5 12.02 -5.96 -13.41
C ASP A 5 10.76 -5.25 -13.92
N VAL A 6 10.27 -4.31 -13.13
CA VAL A 6 9.11 -3.47 -13.46
C VAL A 6 9.40 -2.02 -13.10
N LYS A 7 8.61 -1.11 -13.70
CA LYS A 7 8.72 0.32 -13.43
C LYS A 7 7.36 0.89 -13.01
N ILE A 8 7.33 1.60 -11.89
CA ILE A 8 6.16 2.33 -11.40
C ILE A 8 6.50 3.82 -11.28
N GLY A 9 5.99 4.63 -12.23
CA GLY A 9 6.43 6.01 -12.39
C GLY A 9 7.94 6.08 -12.68
N GLY A 10 8.68 6.82 -11.85
CA GLY A 10 10.14 6.91 -11.91
C GLY A 10 10.90 5.81 -11.16
N LEU A 11 10.20 4.96 -10.41
CA LEU A 11 10.78 3.94 -9.55
C LEU A 11 10.99 2.63 -10.31
N GLU A 12 12.23 2.13 -10.31
CA GLU A 12 12.59 0.83 -10.87
C GLU A 12 12.64 -0.22 -9.77
N LEU A 13 11.89 -1.30 -9.94
CA LEU A 13 11.83 -2.46 -9.05
C LEU A 13 12.48 -3.66 -9.73
N LYS A 14 13.34 -4.39 -9.03
CA LYS A 14 14.00 -5.60 -9.54
C LYS A 14 13.02 -6.77 -9.78
N ASN A 15 11.86 -6.74 -9.11
CA ASN A 15 10.71 -7.61 -9.33
C ASN A 15 9.43 -6.92 -8.83
N PRO A 16 8.22 -7.40 -9.19
CA PRO A 16 6.97 -6.71 -8.87
C PRO A 16 6.48 -6.86 -7.43
N VAL A 17 7.24 -7.48 -6.52
CA VAL A 17 6.77 -7.83 -5.17
C VAL A 17 7.24 -6.81 -4.15
N MET A 18 6.27 -6.21 -3.46
CA MET A 18 6.49 -5.30 -2.33
C MET A 18 5.68 -5.75 -1.10
N THR A 19 5.96 -5.17 0.06
CA THR A 19 5.13 -5.35 1.25
C THR A 19 4.25 -4.12 1.49
N ALA A 20 3.02 -4.34 1.99
CA ALA A 20 2.09 -3.26 2.29
C ALA A 20 2.43 -2.57 3.62
N SER A 21 2.24 -1.25 3.66
CA SER A 21 2.36 -0.46 4.88
C SER A 21 1.44 -0.98 6.01
N GLY A 22 1.96 -0.95 7.23
CA GLY A 22 1.23 -1.34 8.43
C GLY A 22 1.30 -2.81 8.78
N THR A 23 1.90 -3.65 7.94
CA THR A 23 2.03 -5.10 8.16
C THR A 23 3.48 -5.59 8.15
N PHE A 24 4.43 -4.68 7.95
CA PHE A 24 5.86 -5.02 7.81
C PHE A 24 6.79 -4.12 8.64
N GLY A 25 6.24 -3.40 9.64
CA GLY A 25 7.03 -2.51 10.49
C GLY A 25 7.83 -1.48 9.69
N TYR A 26 9.13 -1.44 9.95
CA TYR A 26 10.11 -0.68 9.18
C TYR A 26 11.01 -1.58 8.31
N GLY A 27 10.65 -2.87 8.18
CA GLY A 27 11.34 -3.87 7.40
C GLY A 27 12.31 -4.72 8.21
N LEU A 28 13.17 -4.11 9.02
CA LEU A 28 14.22 -4.82 9.78
C LEU A 28 13.66 -5.87 10.75
N GLU A 29 12.44 -5.69 11.24
CA GLU A 29 11.73 -6.65 12.09
C GLU A 29 11.48 -8.00 11.40
N PHE A 30 11.54 -8.00 10.06
CA PHE A 30 11.32 -9.18 9.23
C PHE A 30 12.61 -9.78 8.64
N ALA A 31 13.78 -9.17 8.86
CA ALA A 31 15.05 -9.57 8.26
C ALA A 31 15.49 -11.02 8.61
N ASP A 32 15.04 -11.55 9.75
CA ASP A 32 15.30 -12.93 10.15
C ASP A 32 14.43 -13.95 9.38
N PHE A 33 13.38 -13.51 8.69
CA PHE A 33 12.41 -14.37 8.00
C PHE A 33 12.50 -14.27 6.48
N VAL A 34 12.89 -13.11 5.96
CA VAL A 34 12.99 -12.86 4.53
C VAL A 34 14.19 -11.98 4.23
N ASP A 35 14.93 -12.30 3.17
CA ASP A 35 15.97 -11.40 2.65
C ASP A 35 15.31 -10.17 2.03
N LEU A 36 15.43 -9.03 2.71
CA LEU A 36 14.86 -7.76 2.26
C LEU A 36 15.41 -7.34 0.90
N ASN A 37 16.67 -7.67 0.59
CA ASN A 37 17.29 -7.34 -0.68
C ASN A 37 16.73 -8.16 -1.87
N LYS A 38 16.01 -9.24 -1.59
CA LYS A 38 15.31 -10.03 -2.61
C LYS A 38 14.06 -9.33 -3.14
N LEU A 39 13.44 -8.47 -2.34
CA LEU A 39 12.18 -7.80 -2.68
C LEU A 39 12.42 -6.65 -3.67
N GLY A 40 11.43 -6.36 -4.50
CA GLY A 40 11.40 -5.15 -5.34
C GLY A 40 11.35 -3.89 -4.51
N GLY A 41 10.73 -3.95 -3.33
CA GLY A 41 10.68 -2.88 -2.34
C GLY A 41 9.85 -3.26 -1.12
N PHE A 42 9.80 -2.38 -0.15
CA PHE A 42 8.84 -2.46 0.96
C PHE A 42 8.36 -1.09 1.39
N ILE A 43 7.07 -1.05 1.79
CA ILE A 43 6.46 0.18 2.27
C ILE A 43 6.51 0.18 3.80
N VAL A 44 7.23 1.13 4.39
CA VAL A 44 7.36 1.25 5.85
C VAL A 44 6.06 1.67 6.51
N LYS A 45 6.02 1.55 7.82
CA LYS A 45 4.92 2.00 8.68
C LYS A 45 4.46 3.41 8.32
N GLY A 46 3.14 3.61 8.25
CA GLY A 46 2.55 4.92 7.98
C GLY A 46 3.12 5.99 8.90
N THR A 47 3.70 7.02 8.30
CA THR A 47 4.44 8.09 8.94
C THR A 47 3.64 9.39 8.84
N THR A 48 3.52 10.11 9.95
CA THR A 48 2.84 11.41 10.04
C THR A 48 3.84 12.50 10.41
N LEU A 49 3.46 13.75 10.22
CA LEU A 49 4.32 14.89 10.59
C LEU A 49 4.73 14.80 12.07
N ASN A 50 3.76 14.58 12.95
CA ASN A 50 3.95 14.47 14.38
C ASN A 50 3.71 13.04 14.89
N HIS A 51 4.17 12.74 16.10
CA HIS A 51 3.89 11.50 16.82
C HIS A 51 2.37 11.25 16.97
N ARG A 52 1.94 9.98 16.83
CA ARG A 52 0.58 9.53 17.08
C ARG A 52 0.57 8.26 17.93
N GLU A 53 -0.20 8.27 19.01
CA GLU A 53 -0.38 7.10 19.89
C GLU A 53 -1.23 5.99 19.27
N GLY A 54 -2.05 6.33 18.27
CA GLY A 54 -3.06 5.43 17.72
C GLY A 54 -4.32 5.36 18.59
N ASN A 55 -5.20 4.43 18.24
CA ASN A 55 -6.48 4.24 18.93
C ASN A 55 -6.32 3.37 20.18
N ALA A 56 -7.29 3.46 21.11
CA ALA A 56 -7.38 2.61 22.27
C ALA A 56 -7.56 1.12 21.90
N TYR A 57 -7.20 0.23 22.82
CA TYR A 57 -7.43 -1.22 22.70
C TYR A 57 -8.85 -1.60 23.10
N PRO A 58 -9.41 -2.71 22.53
CA PRO A 58 -8.86 -3.54 21.46
C PRO A 58 -8.97 -2.83 20.09
N ARG A 59 -7.91 -2.90 19.29
CA ARG A 59 -7.80 -2.21 18.00
C ARG A 59 -7.48 -3.13 16.82
N SER A 60 -7.49 -4.44 17.06
CA SER A 60 -7.42 -5.49 16.03
C SER A 60 -8.24 -6.69 16.46
N ALA A 61 -8.80 -7.42 15.51
CA ALA A 61 -9.55 -8.64 15.72
C ALA A 61 -9.44 -9.56 14.52
N GLU A 62 -9.35 -10.87 14.76
CA GLU A 62 -9.41 -11.87 13.70
C GLU A 62 -10.84 -12.00 13.16
N THR A 63 -10.96 -12.38 11.92
CA THR A 63 -12.20 -12.80 11.26
C THR A 63 -11.97 -14.15 10.58
N PRO A 64 -13.02 -14.89 10.15
CA PRO A 64 -12.86 -16.23 9.57
C PRO A 64 -11.86 -16.29 8.40
N MET A 65 -11.73 -15.23 7.59
CA MET A 65 -10.85 -15.18 6.42
C MET A 65 -10.05 -13.88 6.33
N GLY A 66 -9.57 -13.38 7.48
CA GLY A 66 -8.76 -12.17 7.52
C GLY A 66 -8.77 -11.52 8.89
N MET A 67 -8.69 -10.19 8.92
CA MET A 67 -8.68 -9.44 10.17
C MET A 67 -9.33 -8.07 10.01
N LEU A 68 -9.79 -7.54 11.14
CA LEU A 68 -10.19 -6.14 11.30
C LEU A 68 -9.09 -5.39 12.08
N ASN A 69 -8.79 -4.18 11.65
CA ASN A 69 -7.91 -3.31 12.42
C ASN A 69 -8.41 -1.86 12.45
N ALA A 70 -8.08 -1.20 13.53
CA ALA A 70 -8.28 0.23 13.75
C ALA A 70 -7.08 0.77 14.55
N VAL A 71 -5.86 0.53 14.07
CA VAL A 71 -4.61 0.93 14.77
C VAL A 71 -4.51 2.44 14.95
N GLY A 72 -5.03 3.25 14.01
CA GLY A 72 -5.06 4.70 14.13
C GLY A 72 -3.73 5.38 13.84
N LEU A 73 -2.93 4.84 12.91
CA LEU A 73 -1.65 5.40 12.46
C LEU A 73 -0.64 5.60 13.60
N GLN A 74 -0.55 4.67 14.55
CA GLN A 74 0.47 4.73 15.60
C GLN A 74 1.87 4.79 14.97
N ASN A 75 2.58 5.90 15.20
CA ASN A 75 3.96 6.10 14.76
C ASN A 75 4.62 7.25 15.52
N LYS A 76 5.96 7.34 15.48
CA LYS A 76 6.72 8.34 16.22
C LYS A 76 6.96 9.66 15.47
N GLY A 77 6.36 9.82 14.27
CA GLY A 77 6.53 11.00 13.42
C GLY A 77 7.73 10.94 12.49
N VAL A 78 7.74 11.82 11.49
CA VAL A 78 8.75 11.82 10.41
C VAL A 78 10.15 12.18 10.92
N ASP A 79 10.28 13.05 11.92
CA ASP A 79 11.59 13.41 12.48
C ASP A 79 12.25 12.21 13.16
N TYR A 80 11.46 11.41 13.88
CA TYR A 80 11.97 10.17 14.47
C TYR A 80 12.36 9.16 13.38
N PHE A 81 11.56 9.03 12.34
CA PHE A 81 11.90 8.17 11.20
C PHE A 81 13.23 8.57 10.58
N ALA A 82 13.39 9.84 10.26
CA ALA A 82 14.61 10.37 9.64
C ALA A 82 15.87 10.18 10.51
N ALA A 83 15.74 10.42 11.82
CA ALA A 83 16.89 10.37 12.75
C ALA A 83 17.26 8.95 13.20
N ASN A 84 16.28 8.04 13.37
CA ASN A 84 16.51 6.76 14.05
C ASN A 84 16.29 5.53 13.16
N ILE A 85 15.41 5.61 12.16
CA ILE A 85 15.04 4.47 11.32
C ILE A 85 15.79 4.53 9.99
N TYR A 86 15.67 5.64 9.26
CA TYR A 86 16.28 5.82 7.95
C TYR A 86 17.78 5.47 7.89
N PRO A 87 18.63 5.83 8.86
CA PRO A 87 20.07 5.46 8.83
C PRO A 87 20.32 3.95 8.80
N GLN A 88 19.38 3.14 9.27
CA GLN A 88 19.49 1.68 9.27
C GLN A 88 19.01 1.05 7.94
N LEU A 89 18.20 1.79 7.17
CA LEU A 89 17.56 1.29 5.95
C LEU A 89 18.27 1.74 4.67
N LYS A 90 18.98 2.86 4.69
CA LYS A 90 19.52 3.55 3.51
C LYS A 90 20.55 2.74 2.70
N ASP A 91 21.15 1.72 3.30
CA ASP A 91 22.19 0.90 2.66
C ASP A 91 21.67 -0.47 2.20
N LEU A 92 20.36 -0.73 2.32
CA LEU A 92 19.72 -1.93 1.79
C LEU A 92 19.66 -1.86 0.25
N ASP A 93 19.91 -3.00 -0.40
CA ASP A 93 19.76 -3.14 -1.86
C ASP A 93 18.30 -3.46 -2.25
N THR A 94 17.39 -2.60 -1.80
CA THR A 94 15.97 -2.65 -2.15
C THR A 94 15.34 -1.27 -2.02
N ASN A 95 14.15 -1.08 -2.61
CA ASN A 95 13.47 0.21 -2.53
C ASN A 95 12.71 0.35 -1.20
N VAL A 96 13.12 1.33 -0.40
CA VAL A 96 12.39 1.74 0.81
C VAL A 96 11.42 2.85 0.44
N ILE A 97 10.12 2.60 0.61
CA ILE A 97 9.06 3.55 0.28
C ILE A 97 8.39 4.01 1.58
N VAL A 98 8.25 5.31 1.77
CA VAL A 98 7.63 5.85 2.99
C VAL A 98 6.14 6.08 2.75
N ASN A 99 5.29 5.42 3.55
CA ASN A 99 3.85 5.70 3.56
C ASN A 99 3.60 6.98 4.35
N VAL A 100 3.09 8.02 3.69
CA VAL A 100 2.83 9.34 4.27
C VAL A 100 1.35 9.54 4.51
N SER A 101 1.02 9.99 5.72
CA SER A 101 -0.36 10.30 6.13
C SER A 101 -0.42 11.62 6.88
N GLY A 102 -1.56 12.33 6.78
CA GLY A 102 -1.81 13.60 7.48
C GLY A 102 -3.27 13.75 7.89
N ALA A 103 -3.56 14.69 8.78
CA ALA A 103 -4.92 15.06 9.17
C ALA A 103 -5.45 16.28 8.39
N CYS A 104 -4.57 17.03 7.76
CA CYS A 104 -4.85 18.15 6.85
C CYS A 104 -3.79 18.19 5.75
N ILE A 105 -4.02 18.98 4.71
CA ILE A 105 -3.12 19.07 3.54
C ILE A 105 -1.73 19.54 3.98
N GLU A 106 -1.66 20.48 4.90
CA GLU A 106 -0.42 21.04 5.43
C GLU A 106 0.46 19.96 6.10
N ASP A 107 -0.16 19.02 6.84
CA ASP A 107 0.54 17.89 7.45
C ASP A 107 1.16 16.95 6.40
N TYR A 108 0.40 16.65 5.33
CA TYR A 108 0.88 15.82 4.22
C TYR A 108 2.07 16.48 3.52
N VAL A 109 1.97 17.77 3.21
CA VAL A 109 3.02 18.55 2.53
C VAL A 109 4.27 18.58 3.39
N ALA A 110 4.16 19.01 4.65
CA ALA A 110 5.32 19.13 5.54
C ALA A 110 6.00 17.77 5.83
N CYS A 111 5.22 16.69 5.91
CA CYS A 111 5.78 15.34 6.05
C CYS A 111 6.52 14.91 4.78
N ALA A 112 5.92 15.14 3.61
CA ALA A 112 6.53 14.80 2.32
C ALA A 112 7.82 15.59 2.04
N GLU A 113 7.87 16.88 2.39
CA GLU A 113 9.08 17.72 2.29
C GLU A 113 10.24 17.15 3.12
N LYS A 114 9.96 16.72 4.37
CA LYS A 114 10.98 16.10 5.22
C LYS A 114 11.48 14.76 4.66
N VAL A 115 10.59 13.97 4.05
CA VAL A 115 10.98 12.71 3.39
C VAL A 115 11.77 13.00 2.10
N ALA A 116 11.41 14.04 1.34
CA ALA A 116 12.13 14.44 0.13
C ALA A 116 13.61 14.83 0.38
N ALA A 117 13.92 15.25 1.61
CA ALA A 117 15.29 15.56 2.02
C ALA A 117 16.16 14.31 2.30
N LEU A 118 15.58 13.10 2.30
CA LEU A 118 16.29 11.84 2.51
C LEU A 118 16.74 11.27 1.16
N ASP A 119 18.03 11.28 0.90
CA ASP A 119 18.65 11.02 -0.41
C ASP A 119 18.42 9.60 -0.97
N LYS A 120 18.11 8.60 -0.11
CA LYS A 120 17.91 7.21 -0.49
C LYS A 120 16.44 6.75 -0.44
N ILE A 121 15.49 7.68 -0.31
CA ILE A 121 14.05 7.36 -0.38
C ILE A 121 13.55 7.72 -1.79
N PRO A 122 13.35 6.71 -2.67
CA PRO A 122 13.05 6.98 -4.09
C PRO A 122 11.56 7.30 -4.34
N ALA A 123 10.69 6.98 -3.39
CA ALA A 123 9.23 7.13 -3.52
C ALA A 123 8.53 7.32 -2.17
N ILE A 124 7.36 7.95 -2.22
CA ILE A 124 6.38 7.90 -1.13
C ILE A 124 5.09 7.24 -1.61
N GLU A 125 4.41 6.56 -0.68
CA GLU A 125 3.02 6.12 -0.83
C GLU A 125 2.12 7.06 -0.03
N LEU A 126 1.35 7.90 -0.71
CA LEU A 126 0.46 8.88 -0.08
C LEU A 126 -0.85 8.19 0.32
N ASN A 127 -1.07 8.03 1.61
CA ASN A 127 -2.27 7.40 2.16
C ASN A 127 -3.37 8.45 2.38
N ILE A 128 -4.26 8.59 1.40
CA ILE A 128 -5.38 9.56 1.43
C ILE A 128 -6.64 9.03 2.13
N SER A 129 -6.56 7.89 2.79
CA SER A 129 -7.70 7.30 3.53
C SER A 129 -7.91 7.93 4.91
N CYS A 130 -7.06 8.85 5.35
CA CYS A 130 -7.21 9.54 6.63
C CYS A 130 -8.36 10.55 6.61
N PRO A 131 -9.10 10.71 7.74
CA PRO A 131 -10.16 11.71 7.85
C PRO A 131 -9.64 13.14 7.71
N ASN A 132 -10.33 13.94 6.91
CA ASN A 132 -10.09 15.37 6.79
C ASN A 132 -10.80 16.13 7.91
N VAL A 133 -10.06 16.67 8.87
CA VAL A 133 -10.63 17.42 10.01
C VAL A 133 -11.40 18.67 9.57
N LYS A 134 -10.96 19.36 8.50
CA LYS A 134 -11.62 20.58 7.98
C LYS A 134 -12.96 20.26 7.29
N GLN A 135 -13.14 19.03 6.78
CA GLN A 135 -14.35 18.55 6.11
C GLN A 135 -15.19 17.61 6.99
N GLY A 136 -15.19 17.80 8.30
CA GLY A 136 -16.05 17.05 9.22
C GLY A 136 -15.68 15.56 9.36
N GLY A 137 -14.42 15.19 9.15
CA GLY A 137 -13.93 13.82 9.33
C GLY A 137 -14.10 12.91 8.10
N MET A 138 -14.53 13.43 6.95
CA MET A 138 -14.53 12.68 5.71
C MET A 138 -13.10 12.42 5.22
N ALA A 139 -12.81 11.18 4.78
CA ALA A 139 -11.50 10.87 4.21
C ALA A 139 -11.25 11.64 2.91
N PHE A 140 -10.01 12.10 2.70
CA PHE A 140 -9.62 12.77 1.46
C PHE A 140 -9.88 11.90 0.23
N GLY A 141 -9.68 10.59 0.34
CA GLY A 141 -9.79 9.62 -0.75
C GLY A 141 -11.20 9.16 -1.10
N VAL A 142 -12.28 9.80 -0.58
CA VAL A 142 -13.66 9.41 -0.92
C VAL A 142 -14.33 10.37 -1.90
N MET A 143 -13.74 11.54 -2.15
CA MET A 143 -14.22 12.54 -3.12
C MET A 143 -13.11 12.87 -4.11
N PRO A 144 -13.37 12.81 -5.44
CA PRO A 144 -12.35 13.08 -6.47
C PRO A 144 -11.67 14.45 -6.31
N ALA A 145 -12.43 15.50 -6.00
CA ALA A 145 -11.89 16.84 -5.82
C ALA A 145 -10.93 16.94 -4.62
N SER A 146 -11.30 16.37 -3.47
CA SER A 146 -10.46 16.39 -2.27
C SER A 146 -9.20 15.53 -2.47
N ALA A 147 -9.31 14.39 -3.16
CA ALA A 147 -8.17 13.56 -3.52
C ALA A 147 -7.18 14.30 -4.43
N ALA A 148 -7.70 14.98 -5.47
CA ALA A 148 -6.89 15.78 -6.38
C ALA A 148 -6.21 16.96 -5.68
N GLU A 149 -6.89 17.62 -4.74
CA GLU A 149 -6.36 18.75 -3.98
C GLU A 149 -5.14 18.36 -3.15
N VAL A 150 -5.23 17.29 -2.35
CA VAL A 150 -4.11 16.82 -1.53
C VAL A 150 -2.95 16.31 -2.37
N VAL A 151 -3.23 15.56 -3.46
CA VAL A 151 -2.19 15.05 -4.36
C VAL A 151 -1.46 16.19 -5.06
N SER A 152 -2.17 17.18 -5.58
CA SER A 152 -1.58 18.36 -6.23
C SER A 152 -0.73 19.18 -5.28
N ALA A 153 -1.12 19.32 -4.01
CA ALA A 153 -0.34 20.01 -3.00
C ALA A 153 0.96 19.25 -2.68
N VAL A 154 0.87 17.94 -2.46
CA VAL A 154 2.03 17.09 -2.17
C VAL A 154 2.97 17.00 -3.38
N ARG A 155 2.44 16.90 -4.61
CA ARG A 155 3.25 16.87 -5.83
C ARG A 155 4.20 18.07 -5.97
N LYS A 156 3.77 19.25 -5.54
CA LYS A 156 4.61 20.46 -5.56
C LYS A 156 5.80 20.40 -4.59
N ALA A 157 5.63 19.67 -3.49
CA ALA A 157 6.61 19.54 -2.43
C ALA A 157 7.52 18.30 -2.58
N TYR A 158 7.06 17.28 -3.31
CA TYR A 158 7.74 16.01 -3.45
C TYR A 158 8.01 15.70 -4.95
N PRO A 159 9.24 15.88 -5.44
CA PRO A 159 9.57 15.71 -6.87
C PRO A 159 9.79 14.26 -7.31
N GLN A 160 10.10 13.33 -6.36
CA GLN A 160 10.35 11.91 -6.66
C GLN A 160 9.03 11.18 -6.95
N THR A 161 9.07 9.85 -7.05
CA THR A 161 7.89 9.04 -7.37
C THR A 161 6.81 9.13 -6.29
N LEU A 162 5.62 9.57 -6.71
CA LEU A 162 4.44 9.73 -5.87
C LEU A 162 3.42 8.64 -6.21
N ILE A 163 3.30 7.64 -5.34
CA ILE A 163 2.27 6.60 -5.39
C ILE A 163 1.09 7.07 -4.53
N VAL A 164 -0.14 6.96 -5.02
CA VAL A 164 -1.33 7.36 -4.24
C VAL A 164 -2.15 6.14 -3.88
N LYS A 165 -2.32 5.89 -2.57
CA LYS A 165 -3.07 4.73 -2.05
C LYS A 165 -4.55 5.03 -1.93
N LEU A 166 -5.35 4.30 -2.73
CA LEU A 166 -6.79 4.51 -2.88
C LEU A 166 -7.61 3.70 -1.87
N SER A 167 -8.70 4.30 -1.40
CA SER A 167 -9.69 3.65 -0.54
C SER A 167 -10.70 2.87 -1.37
N PRO A 168 -11.08 1.63 -0.96
CA PRO A 168 -12.15 0.88 -1.60
C PRO A 168 -13.56 1.34 -1.17
N ASN A 169 -13.66 2.22 -0.17
CA ASN A 169 -14.94 2.62 0.44
C ASN A 169 -15.62 3.76 -0.37
N VAL A 170 -15.74 3.53 -1.65
CA VAL A 170 -16.33 4.44 -2.66
C VAL A 170 -17.19 3.65 -3.63
N THR A 171 -18.12 4.32 -4.31
CA THR A 171 -18.99 3.69 -5.30
C THR A 171 -18.22 3.34 -6.57
N ASP A 172 -17.42 4.27 -7.08
CA ASP A 172 -16.55 4.08 -8.25
C ASP A 172 -15.13 4.56 -7.94
N ILE A 173 -14.22 3.60 -7.78
CA ILE A 173 -12.81 3.88 -7.49
C ILE A 173 -12.07 4.49 -8.71
N THR A 174 -12.61 4.31 -9.92
CA THR A 174 -11.96 4.83 -11.14
C THR A 174 -12.06 6.35 -11.24
N GLU A 175 -13.10 6.96 -10.67
CA GLU A 175 -13.21 8.43 -10.59
C GLU A 175 -12.09 9.03 -9.74
N ILE A 176 -11.81 8.39 -8.57
CA ILE A 176 -10.70 8.82 -7.69
C ILE A 176 -9.37 8.61 -8.40
N ALA A 177 -9.18 7.45 -9.04
CA ALA A 177 -7.94 7.12 -9.76
C ALA A 177 -7.63 8.15 -10.86
N ARG A 178 -8.60 8.51 -11.70
CA ARG A 178 -8.44 9.56 -12.73
C ARG A 178 -8.14 10.93 -12.12
N ALA A 179 -8.79 11.27 -11.01
CA ALA A 179 -8.60 12.55 -10.35
C ALA A 179 -7.17 12.70 -9.82
N VAL A 180 -6.62 11.64 -9.18
CA VAL A 180 -5.25 11.68 -8.64
C VAL A 180 -4.20 11.59 -9.75
N GLU A 181 -4.45 10.85 -10.84
CA GLU A 181 -3.62 10.87 -12.05
C GLU A 181 -3.53 12.29 -12.61
N GLY A 182 -4.66 12.95 -12.82
CA GLY A 182 -4.74 14.34 -13.30
C GLY A 182 -4.08 15.36 -12.35
N ALA A 183 -3.95 15.03 -11.06
CA ALA A 183 -3.31 15.85 -10.04
C ALA A 183 -1.78 15.62 -9.92
N GLY A 184 -1.21 14.67 -10.69
CA GLY A 184 0.22 14.43 -10.78
C GLY A 184 0.75 13.23 -10.00
N ALA A 185 -0.11 12.25 -9.69
CA ALA A 185 0.35 10.93 -9.22
C ALA A 185 1.14 10.23 -10.33
N ASP A 186 2.26 9.59 -9.97
CA ASP A 186 3.06 8.76 -10.89
C ASP A 186 2.57 7.31 -10.93
N SER A 187 1.87 6.87 -9.90
CA SER A 187 1.27 5.54 -9.76
C SER A 187 0.12 5.58 -8.75
N VAL A 188 -0.77 4.60 -8.82
CA VAL A 188 -1.78 4.37 -7.78
C VAL A 188 -1.62 2.99 -7.17
N SER A 189 -1.83 2.87 -5.85
CA SER A 189 -1.93 1.59 -5.17
C SER A 189 -3.34 1.38 -4.62
N LEU A 190 -3.88 0.19 -4.76
CA LEU A 190 -5.21 -0.16 -4.26
C LEU A 190 -5.34 -1.67 -4.02
N ILE A 191 -6.05 -2.03 -2.98
CA ILE A 191 -6.96 -1.23 -2.15
C ILE A 191 -6.41 -1.05 -0.73
N ASN A 192 -6.78 0.07 -0.07
CA ASN A 192 -6.73 0.14 1.37
C ASN A 192 -7.83 -0.78 1.95
N THR A 193 -8.04 -0.79 3.26
CA THR A 193 -8.95 -1.71 3.93
C THR A 193 -10.44 -1.35 3.72
N LEU A 194 -11.28 -2.37 3.59
CA LEU A 194 -12.74 -2.21 3.55
C LEU A 194 -13.30 -1.96 4.96
N LEU A 195 -14.23 -1.05 5.09
CA LEU A 195 -14.89 -0.80 6.37
C LEU A 195 -15.73 -2.00 6.78
N GLY A 196 -15.49 -2.49 8.00
CA GLY A 196 -16.19 -3.64 8.57
C GLY A 196 -16.44 -3.49 10.06
N MET A 197 -17.17 -4.45 10.65
CA MET A 197 -17.50 -4.50 12.06
C MET A 197 -17.52 -5.95 12.56
N ALA A 198 -17.14 -6.15 13.82
CA ALA A 198 -17.36 -7.40 14.54
C ALA A 198 -18.05 -7.14 15.86
N ILE A 199 -18.97 -8.04 16.25
CA ILE A 199 -19.76 -7.96 17.47
C ILE A 199 -19.48 -9.21 18.32
N ASP A 200 -19.17 -9.00 19.59
CA ASP A 200 -19.19 -10.06 20.62
C ASP A 200 -20.66 -10.25 21.03
N SER A 201 -21.28 -11.33 20.57
CA SER A 201 -22.70 -11.61 20.79
C SER A 201 -23.03 -11.84 22.27
N GLU A 202 -22.12 -12.44 23.03
CA GLU A 202 -22.32 -12.71 24.46
C GLU A 202 -22.28 -11.42 25.28
N LYS A 203 -21.31 -10.55 24.98
CA LYS A 203 -21.18 -9.25 25.63
C LYS A 203 -22.08 -8.17 25.05
N ARG A 204 -22.67 -8.42 23.87
CA ARG A 204 -23.54 -7.49 23.11
C ARG A 204 -22.88 -6.12 22.89
N ARG A 205 -21.62 -6.14 22.47
CA ARG A 205 -20.81 -4.94 22.21
C ARG A 205 -19.85 -5.14 21.03
N PRO A 206 -19.38 -4.06 20.40
CA PRO A 206 -18.34 -4.15 19.39
C PRO A 206 -17.06 -4.80 19.92
N VAL A 207 -16.36 -5.55 19.05
CA VAL A 207 -15.06 -6.13 19.40
C VAL A 207 -13.98 -5.05 19.43
N LEU A 208 -14.00 -4.10 18.47
CA LEU A 208 -13.06 -3.00 18.43
C LEU A 208 -13.53 -1.79 19.26
N SER A 209 -12.59 -1.09 19.89
CA SER A 209 -12.86 0.14 20.65
C SER A 209 -13.44 1.27 19.78
N THR A 210 -13.17 1.27 18.50
CA THR A 210 -13.64 2.23 17.50
C THR A 210 -14.98 1.82 16.85
N ILE A 211 -15.60 0.73 17.31
CA ILE A 211 -16.83 0.11 16.77
C ILE A 211 -16.55 -0.56 15.41
N THR A 212 -16.07 0.18 14.43
CA THR A 212 -15.72 -0.29 13.09
C THR A 212 -14.21 -0.29 12.90
N GLY A 213 -13.73 -1.07 11.92
CA GLY A 213 -12.31 -1.12 11.53
C GLY A 213 -12.16 -1.50 10.06
N GLY A 214 -10.94 -1.41 9.57
CA GLY A 214 -10.59 -1.83 8.23
C GLY A 214 -10.41 -3.34 8.15
N MET A 215 -11.15 -3.99 7.25
CA MET A 215 -11.05 -5.42 6.94
C MET A 215 -9.97 -5.67 5.89
N SER A 216 -9.13 -6.66 6.11
CA SER A 216 -8.06 -7.11 5.24
C SER A 216 -7.91 -8.64 5.27
N GLY A 217 -7.04 -9.19 4.43
CA GLY A 217 -6.82 -10.63 4.31
C GLY A 217 -7.56 -11.28 3.14
N PRO A 218 -7.57 -12.63 3.02
CA PRO A 218 -8.09 -13.34 1.84
C PRO A 218 -9.51 -12.98 1.44
N ALA A 219 -10.38 -12.65 2.39
CA ALA A 219 -11.78 -12.31 2.14
C ALA A 219 -11.97 -11.08 1.23
N VAL A 220 -11.01 -10.17 1.18
CA VAL A 220 -11.11 -8.96 0.33
C VAL A 220 -10.54 -9.16 -1.08
N LYS A 221 -9.83 -10.27 -1.36
CA LYS A 221 -9.15 -10.50 -2.67
C LYS A 221 -10.08 -10.29 -3.87
N PRO A 222 -11.27 -10.90 -3.97
CA PRO A 222 -12.10 -10.75 -5.18
C PRO A 222 -12.58 -9.30 -5.39
N ILE A 223 -12.71 -8.52 -4.33
CA ILE A 223 -13.07 -7.10 -4.41
C ILE A 223 -11.87 -6.29 -4.89
N ALA A 224 -10.70 -6.52 -4.30
CA ALA A 224 -9.46 -5.85 -4.66
C ALA A 224 -9.09 -6.13 -6.12
N LEU A 225 -9.14 -7.40 -6.53
CA LEU A 225 -8.82 -7.84 -7.90
C LEU A 225 -9.72 -7.16 -8.93
N ARG A 226 -11.05 -7.12 -8.69
CA ARG A 226 -11.99 -6.39 -9.56
C ARG A 226 -11.64 -4.91 -9.66
N MET A 227 -11.35 -4.25 -8.51
CA MET A 227 -11.03 -2.82 -8.49
C MET A 227 -9.71 -2.53 -9.22
N VAL A 228 -8.68 -3.36 -9.04
CA VAL A 228 -7.41 -3.25 -9.78
C VAL A 228 -7.64 -3.35 -11.28
N TRP A 229 -8.40 -4.36 -11.74
CA TRP A 229 -8.75 -4.52 -13.15
C TRP A 229 -9.50 -3.31 -13.73
N GLN A 230 -10.44 -2.73 -12.96
CA GLN A 230 -11.18 -1.53 -13.39
C GLN A 230 -10.26 -0.31 -13.50
N VAL A 231 -9.40 -0.09 -12.50
CA VAL A 231 -8.49 1.05 -12.45
C VAL A 231 -7.41 0.94 -13.53
N ALA A 232 -6.83 -0.25 -13.75
CA ALA A 232 -5.84 -0.48 -14.79
C ALA A 232 -6.37 -0.14 -16.21
N LYS A 233 -7.69 -0.28 -16.43
CA LYS A 233 -8.34 0.17 -17.68
C LYS A 233 -8.70 1.66 -17.71
N ALA A 234 -8.72 2.32 -16.57
CA ALA A 234 -9.22 3.68 -16.42
C ALA A 234 -8.14 4.75 -16.43
N VAL A 235 -6.90 4.41 -16.06
CA VAL A 235 -5.75 5.32 -15.98
C VAL A 235 -4.61 4.86 -16.86
N LYS A 236 -3.65 5.75 -17.12
CA LYS A 236 -2.44 5.46 -17.92
C LYS A 236 -1.21 5.21 -17.05
N ILE A 237 -1.24 5.66 -15.80
CA ILE A 237 -0.16 5.45 -14.84
C ILE A 237 -0.19 4.00 -14.31
N PRO A 238 0.97 3.45 -13.92
CA PRO A 238 1.05 2.11 -13.34
C PRO A 238 0.15 1.92 -12.12
N VAL A 239 -0.37 0.68 -11.97
CA VAL A 239 -1.25 0.30 -10.87
C VAL A 239 -0.53 -0.72 -10.00
N VAL A 240 -0.54 -0.51 -8.69
CA VAL A 240 -0.04 -1.46 -7.69
C VAL A 240 -1.22 -2.15 -7.01
N GLY A 241 -1.28 -3.48 -7.12
CA GLY A 241 -2.37 -4.28 -6.58
C GLY A 241 -2.15 -4.70 -5.13
N ILE A 242 -3.16 -4.47 -4.26
CA ILE A 242 -3.11 -4.81 -2.83
C ILE A 242 -4.46 -5.41 -2.42
N GLY A 243 -4.44 -6.45 -1.59
CA GLY A 243 -5.63 -6.94 -0.92
C GLY A 243 -5.85 -8.44 -1.07
N GLY A 244 -5.59 -9.19 -0.02
CA GLY A 244 -5.85 -10.63 0.05
C GLY A 244 -4.86 -11.50 -0.71
N ILE A 245 -3.72 -10.98 -1.13
CA ILE A 245 -2.63 -11.74 -1.74
C ILE A 245 -1.96 -12.55 -0.63
N THR A 246 -1.99 -13.89 -0.75
CA THR A 246 -1.43 -14.84 0.21
C THR A 246 -0.51 -15.88 -0.42
N THR A 247 -0.57 -16.02 -1.74
CA THR A 247 0.19 -17.00 -2.52
C THR A 247 0.75 -16.37 -3.78
N GLY A 248 1.71 -17.05 -4.41
CA GLY A 248 2.21 -16.66 -5.73
C GLY A 248 1.11 -16.67 -6.80
N ALA A 249 0.16 -17.61 -6.71
CA ALA A 249 -0.98 -17.66 -7.64
C ALA A 249 -1.86 -16.40 -7.51
N ASP A 250 -2.12 -15.93 -6.29
CA ASP A 250 -2.84 -14.67 -6.09
C ASP A 250 -2.10 -13.50 -6.74
N ALA A 251 -0.76 -13.44 -6.60
CA ALA A 251 0.06 -12.40 -7.22
C ALA A 251 -0.07 -12.42 -8.75
N ILE A 252 -0.05 -13.60 -9.37
CA ILE A 252 -0.26 -13.76 -10.83
C ILE A 252 -1.64 -13.22 -11.23
N GLU A 253 -2.71 -13.49 -10.48
CA GLU A 253 -4.05 -12.97 -10.78
C GLU A 253 -4.06 -11.43 -10.82
N PHE A 254 -3.38 -10.76 -9.89
CA PHE A 254 -3.28 -9.30 -9.87
C PHE A 254 -2.48 -8.75 -11.06
N LEU A 255 -1.36 -9.40 -11.42
CA LEU A 255 -0.58 -9.02 -12.59
C LEU A 255 -1.40 -9.19 -13.89
N LEU A 256 -2.10 -10.32 -14.05
CA LEU A 256 -3.02 -10.54 -15.16
C LEU A 256 -4.13 -9.48 -15.24
N ALA A 257 -4.65 -9.04 -14.08
CA ALA A 257 -5.66 -7.99 -14.02
C ALA A 257 -5.14 -6.60 -14.42
N GLY A 258 -3.82 -6.42 -14.58
CA GLY A 258 -3.19 -5.19 -15.04
C GLY A 258 -2.39 -4.45 -13.95
N ALA A 259 -2.18 -5.05 -12.78
CA ALA A 259 -1.23 -4.52 -11.82
C ALA A 259 0.21 -4.63 -12.37
N SER A 260 0.97 -3.54 -12.30
CA SER A 260 2.39 -3.52 -12.65
C SER A 260 3.29 -4.05 -11.53
N ALA A 261 2.81 -3.96 -10.29
CA ALA A 261 3.44 -4.48 -9.09
C ALA A 261 2.36 -4.85 -8.06
N ILE A 262 2.73 -5.56 -7.00
CA ILE A 262 1.82 -5.96 -5.92
C ILE A 262 2.40 -5.62 -4.55
N GLU A 263 1.50 -5.41 -3.57
CA GLU A 263 1.86 -5.30 -2.15
C GLU A 263 1.18 -6.40 -1.33
N VAL A 264 1.99 -7.12 -0.56
CA VAL A 264 1.51 -8.15 0.36
C VAL A 264 1.32 -7.54 1.76
N GLY A 265 0.13 -7.66 2.29
CA GLY A 265 -0.25 -7.11 3.60
C GLY A 265 -0.40 -8.17 4.68
N THR A 266 -1.63 -8.48 5.04
CA THR A 266 -2.03 -9.36 6.16
C THR A 266 -1.32 -10.72 6.17
N ALA A 267 -0.96 -11.26 5.01
CA ALA A 267 -0.25 -12.54 4.89
C ALA A 267 1.11 -12.55 5.61
N ASN A 268 1.79 -11.40 5.75
CA ASN A 268 3.04 -11.28 6.49
C ASN A 268 2.90 -11.65 7.97
N PHE A 269 1.71 -11.50 8.56
CA PHE A 269 1.45 -11.91 9.95
C PHE A 269 1.32 -13.43 10.11
N MET A 270 0.92 -14.13 9.04
CA MET A 270 0.73 -15.58 9.04
C MET A 270 1.99 -16.32 8.58
N ASN A 271 2.63 -15.80 7.53
CA ASN A 271 3.89 -16.31 6.99
C ASN A 271 4.82 -15.13 6.69
N PRO A 272 5.77 -14.82 7.60
CA PRO A 272 6.70 -13.71 7.40
C PRO A 272 7.60 -13.83 6.17
N ALA A 273 7.80 -15.05 5.64
CA ALA A 273 8.60 -15.33 4.45
C ALA A 273 7.81 -15.22 3.12
N VAL A 274 6.50 -15.03 3.18
CA VAL A 274 5.59 -15.15 2.02
C VAL A 274 5.99 -14.27 0.83
N THR A 275 6.51 -13.09 1.08
CA THR A 275 6.93 -12.17 -0.01
C THR A 275 8.10 -12.73 -0.81
N GLY A 276 9.09 -13.33 -0.13
CA GLY A 276 10.20 -14.02 -0.79
C GLY A 276 9.74 -15.24 -1.59
N GLU A 277 8.79 -16.01 -1.06
CA GLU A 277 8.17 -17.16 -1.73
C GLU A 277 7.38 -16.74 -2.98
N ILE A 278 6.69 -15.59 -2.93
CA ILE A 278 5.97 -15.03 -4.08
C ILE A 278 6.94 -14.61 -5.19
N VAL A 279 8.10 -14.03 -4.87
CA VAL A 279 9.14 -13.71 -5.86
C VAL A 279 9.55 -14.97 -6.61
N ASP A 280 9.90 -16.05 -5.88
CA ASP A 280 10.30 -17.33 -6.48
C ASP A 280 9.17 -17.93 -7.35
N TYR A 281 7.93 -17.84 -6.89
CA TYR A 281 6.78 -18.35 -7.63
C TYR A 281 6.57 -17.63 -8.96
N ILE A 282 6.73 -16.28 -8.98
CA ILE A 282 6.60 -15.51 -10.23
C ILE A 282 7.68 -15.93 -11.22
N GLU A 283 8.94 -16.05 -10.79
CA GLU A 283 10.02 -16.52 -11.66
C GLU A 283 9.74 -17.91 -12.22
N ASP A 284 9.32 -18.86 -11.39
CA ASP A 284 8.96 -20.22 -11.80
C ASP A 284 7.76 -20.22 -12.75
N TYR A 285 6.75 -19.39 -12.51
CA TYR A 285 5.59 -19.23 -13.39
C TYR A 285 6.01 -18.79 -14.79
N LEU A 286 6.86 -17.75 -14.90
CA LEU A 286 7.37 -17.27 -16.18
C LEU A 286 8.13 -18.35 -16.95
N VAL A 287 8.98 -19.12 -16.25
CA VAL A 287 9.74 -20.23 -16.84
C VAL A 287 8.78 -21.32 -17.36
N ARG A 288 7.83 -21.76 -16.54
CA ARG A 288 6.85 -22.82 -16.90
C ARG A 288 5.97 -22.40 -18.09
N HIS A 289 5.63 -21.13 -18.19
CA HIS A 289 4.82 -20.58 -19.28
C HIS A 289 5.66 -20.08 -20.48
N LYS A 290 6.99 -20.27 -20.45
CA LYS A 290 7.92 -19.85 -21.51
C LYS A 290 7.88 -18.37 -21.83
N MET A 291 7.59 -17.56 -20.81
CA MET A 291 7.65 -16.10 -20.88
C MET A 291 9.08 -15.63 -20.64
N SER A 292 9.50 -14.61 -21.36
CA SER A 292 10.84 -14.01 -21.21
C SER A 292 10.88 -12.90 -20.16
N SER A 293 9.71 -12.30 -19.89
CA SER A 293 9.58 -11.15 -19.00
C SER A 293 8.21 -11.12 -18.31
N VAL A 294 8.16 -10.59 -17.09
CA VAL A 294 6.91 -10.31 -16.37
C VAL A 294 6.03 -9.31 -17.12
N GLN A 295 6.59 -8.50 -18.00
CA GLN A 295 5.84 -7.57 -18.84
C GLN A 295 4.85 -8.29 -19.78
N GLU A 296 5.13 -9.54 -20.18
CA GLU A 296 4.22 -10.36 -20.97
C GLU A 296 2.98 -10.84 -20.19
N LEU A 297 3.08 -10.79 -18.85
CA LEU A 297 2.01 -11.21 -17.94
C LEU A 297 1.10 -10.05 -17.55
N ILE A 298 1.64 -8.83 -17.45
CA ILE A 298 0.90 -7.65 -16.97
C ILE A 298 -0.23 -7.30 -17.94
N GLY A 299 -1.48 -7.38 -17.44
CA GLY A 299 -2.68 -7.09 -18.23
C GLY A 299 -3.05 -8.13 -19.29
N ALA A 300 -2.45 -9.31 -19.25
CA ALA A 300 -2.67 -10.38 -20.21
C ALA A 300 -3.94 -11.22 -19.94
N LEU A 301 -4.86 -10.73 -19.09
CA LEU A 301 -6.14 -11.39 -18.84
C LEU A 301 -6.99 -11.42 -20.11
N GLU A 302 -7.30 -12.60 -20.61
CA GLU A 302 -8.24 -12.83 -21.70
C GLU A 302 -9.68 -12.71 -21.18
N VAL A 303 -10.52 -11.85 -21.80
CA VAL A 303 -11.93 -11.57 -21.44
C VAL A 303 -12.82 -11.57 -22.68
#